data_633df5d76a5f463f1bc45089abc768bf
#
_entry.id   633df5d76a5f463f1bc45089abc768bf
#
_cell.length_a   1.000
_cell.length_b   1.000
_cell.length_c   1.000
_cell.angle_alpha   90.00
_cell.angle_beta   90.00
_cell.angle_gamma   90.00
#
_symmetry.space_group_name_H-M   'P 1'
#
loop_
_entity.id
_entity.type
_entity.pdbx_description
1 polymer ?
#
loop_
_entity_poly.entity_id
_entity_poly.type
_entity_poly.pdbx_seq_one_letter_code
_entity_poly.pdbx_strand_id
1 'polypeptide(L)'
;MAFSESPAITVREVDASGTVPAVSSSTGGFVGNFRWGPVNTPTLISNESGLVTTFGAPSQINSVDFHSAAYFLKYTNALQVVRVLGDSDGFNAYSVEAGEAVTGKNVRITNPDQFDTSKTGLDSDKHTFIARWPGSLGNSLQISVCPNATAPTVFTSWTHQASFDAAPGTSNFAEGLNATNDEMHVAVIDQDGLFTGTRGTVLETFPFLSVAKNAKTSDGSTNFVKDVINRTSRYIWCAGFDSDYSVALAGQDAVDSRDFQKSSAAQIIKDYSLTQGDESENMDVGDYITGYDNFEDKDNIQVDMLIAPQMASRTDTTTIVNDLVSIAQGTRKDCVVVTSPARSDIIGSATPVTNTTATAATFTSSSYLIVDNNYLKVYDKYNDEFIHIPAASSTAGIMAATDVSAAAWYSPAGPRRGQYLGVTGIAYSPNKAERDVLYRNSVNPIANIPGQGLLLFGDKTKLARPSAFDRINVRRL
;
A
#
# COMPACT_ATOMS: atom_id res chain seq x y z
N MET A 1 -26.96 -21.76 -29.63
CA MET A 1 -26.56 -20.44 -30.09
C MET A 1 -27.72 -19.50 -29.84
N ALA A 2 -27.59 -18.55 -28.97
CA ALA A 2 -28.61 -17.52 -28.77
C ALA A 2 -28.44 -16.48 -29.89
N PHE A 3 -29.52 -16.24 -30.64
CA PHE A 3 -29.55 -15.21 -31.67
C PHE A 3 -29.72 -13.85 -30.99
N SER A 4 -28.87 -12.87 -31.33
CA SER A 4 -29.04 -11.48 -30.91
C SER A 4 -30.22 -10.87 -31.67
N GLU A 5 -31.19 -10.30 -30.98
CA GLU A 5 -32.35 -9.59 -31.58
C GLU A 5 -31.99 -8.19 -32.12
N SER A 6 -30.75 -7.76 -31.95
CA SER A 6 -30.23 -6.47 -32.44
C SER A 6 -29.08 -6.72 -33.42
N PRO A 7 -28.91 -5.91 -34.47
CA PRO A 7 -27.78 -6.02 -35.38
C PRO A 7 -26.47 -5.77 -34.59
N ALA A 8 -25.68 -6.81 -34.41
CA ALA A 8 -24.39 -6.73 -33.77
C ALA A 8 -23.31 -7.35 -34.67
N ILE A 9 -22.19 -6.66 -34.81
CA ILE A 9 -21.00 -7.20 -35.46
C ILE A 9 -20.27 -8.02 -34.38
N THR A 10 -20.38 -9.33 -34.44
CA THR A 10 -19.61 -10.24 -33.57
C THR A 10 -18.24 -10.43 -34.22
N VAL A 11 -17.23 -9.74 -33.77
CA VAL A 11 -15.84 -10.02 -34.13
C VAL A 11 -15.38 -11.19 -33.26
N ARG A 12 -15.11 -12.32 -33.86
CA ARG A 12 -14.50 -13.47 -33.22
C ARG A 12 -13.04 -13.54 -33.68
N GLU A 13 -12.14 -13.11 -32.82
CA GLU A 13 -10.72 -13.35 -33.04
C GLU A 13 -10.43 -14.81 -32.68
N VAL A 14 -10.00 -15.58 -33.63
CA VAL A 14 -9.48 -16.94 -33.41
C VAL A 14 -7.97 -16.83 -33.49
N ASP A 15 -7.31 -16.83 -32.34
CA ASP A 15 -5.86 -16.95 -32.30
C ASP A 15 -5.46 -18.37 -32.78
N ALA A 16 -4.89 -18.42 -34.00
CA ALA A 16 -4.39 -19.64 -34.60
C ALA A 16 -2.90 -19.90 -34.21
N SER A 17 -2.27 -19.02 -33.44
CA SER A 17 -0.96 -19.26 -32.86
C SER A 17 -1.11 -20.20 -31.67
N GLY A 18 -0.68 -21.44 -31.78
CA GLY A 18 -0.72 -22.44 -30.71
C GLY A 18 0.23 -22.18 -29.53
N THR A 19 0.62 -20.94 -29.32
CA THR A 19 1.27 -20.46 -28.09
C THR A 19 0.18 -19.99 -27.14
N VAL A 20 -0.23 -20.85 -26.22
CA VAL A 20 -0.88 -20.39 -25.00
C VAL A 20 0.11 -19.43 -24.34
N PRO A 21 -0.17 -18.13 -24.23
CA PRO A 21 0.66 -17.27 -23.40
C PRO A 21 0.67 -17.92 -22.03
N ALA A 22 1.83 -18.12 -21.44
CA ALA A 22 1.95 -18.49 -20.04
C ALA A 22 1.40 -17.30 -19.22
N VAL A 23 0.10 -17.24 -19.09
CA VAL A 23 -0.57 -16.32 -18.14
C VAL A 23 -0.07 -16.80 -16.79
N SER A 24 0.68 -15.96 -16.11
CA SER A 24 1.14 -16.23 -14.76
C SER A 24 -0.10 -16.39 -13.88
N SER A 25 -0.50 -17.61 -13.62
CA SER A 25 -1.62 -17.97 -12.75
C SER A 25 -1.25 -17.90 -11.26
N SER A 26 -0.47 -16.92 -10.86
CA SER A 26 0.20 -16.92 -9.56
C SER A 26 0.15 -15.55 -8.89
N THR A 27 -0.95 -14.82 -9.09
CA THR A 27 -1.18 -13.54 -8.43
C THR A 27 -1.70 -13.74 -7.02
N GLY A 28 -1.00 -13.19 -6.03
CA GLY A 28 -1.45 -13.14 -4.64
C GLY A 28 -2.31 -11.92 -4.36
N GLY A 29 -3.23 -12.03 -3.40
CA GLY A 29 -3.95 -10.93 -2.79
C GLY A 29 -3.62 -10.86 -1.30
N PHE A 30 -3.19 -9.70 -0.83
CA PHE A 30 -2.83 -9.47 0.57
C PHE A 30 -3.35 -8.12 1.06
N VAL A 31 -3.95 -8.15 2.24
CA VAL A 31 -4.40 -6.95 2.96
C VAL A 31 -3.52 -6.77 4.19
N GLY A 32 -3.06 -5.57 4.43
CA GLY A 32 -2.22 -5.28 5.58
C GLY A 32 -2.20 -3.81 5.97
N ASN A 33 -1.65 -3.57 7.15
CA ASN A 33 -1.32 -2.24 7.62
C ASN A 33 0.04 -1.84 7.05
N PHE A 34 0.10 -0.71 6.36
CA PHE A 34 1.33 -0.16 5.80
C PHE A 34 1.48 1.31 6.19
N ARG A 35 2.72 1.78 6.19
CA ARG A 35 3.06 3.11 6.70
C ARG A 35 2.58 4.27 5.82
N TRP A 36 2.42 4.04 4.52
CA TRP A 36 2.12 5.04 3.50
C TRP A 36 1.29 4.44 2.36
N GLY A 37 0.80 5.26 1.43
CA GLY A 37 0.20 4.82 0.18
C GLY A 37 -1.33 4.80 0.19
N PRO A 38 -1.93 4.44 -0.96
CA PRO A 38 -3.38 4.44 -1.14
C PRO A 38 -4.07 3.47 -0.18
N VAL A 39 -5.21 3.90 0.36
CA VAL A 39 -6.03 3.13 1.31
C VAL A 39 -7.21 2.50 0.58
N ASN A 40 -7.57 1.27 0.93
CA ASN A 40 -8.67 0.49 0.36
C ASN A 40 -8.64 0.45 -1.19
N THR A 41 -7.44 0.42 -1.77
CA THR A 41 -7.26 0.40 -3.22
C THR A 41 -6.27 -0.70 -3.60
N PRO A 42 -6.69 -1.73 -4.34
CA PRO A 42 -5.81 -2.78 -4.80
C PRO A 42 -4.69 -2.22 -5.69
N THR A 43 -3.46 -2.50 -5.32
CA THR A 43 -2.26 -2.01 -6.02
C THR A 43 -1.36 -3.18 -6.35
N LEU A 44 -1.05 -3.36 -7.64
CA LEU A 44 -0.17 -4.43 -8.10
C LEU A 44 1.30 -4.09 -7.80
N ILE A 45 1.96 -4.96 -7.06
CA ILE A 45 3.36 -4.84 -6.66
C ILE A 45 4.15 -6.02 -7.22
N SER A 46 5.32 -5.74 -7.81
CA SER A 46 6.15 -6.75 -8.47
C SER A 46 7.39 -7.17 -7.67
N ASN A 47 7.82 -6.36 -6.71
CA ASN A 47 9.01 -6.64 -5.90
C ASN A 47 9.02 -5.81 -4.60
N GLU A 48 9.94 -6.13 -3.70
CA GLU A 48 10.09 -5.43 -2.42
C GLU A 48 10.42 -3.93 -2.57
N SER A 49 11.21 -3.55 -3.58
CA SER A 49 11.51 -2.14 -3.84
C SER A 49 10.26 -1.37 -4.24
N GLY A 50 9.40 -1.97 -5.08
CA GLY A 50 8.09 -1.41 -5.42
C GLY A 50 7.18 -1.27 -4.21
N LEU A 51 7.23 -2.25 -3.27
CA LEU A 51 6.48 -2.19 -2.02
C LEU A 51 6.94 -0.99 -1.17
N VAL A 52 8.26 -0.78 -1.02
CA VAL A 52 8.83 0.38 -0.31
C VAL A 52 8.46 1.69 -1.00
N THR A 53 8.54 1.75 -2.32
CA THR A 53 8.23 2.99 -3.07
C THR A 53 6.76 3.39 -2.93
N THR A 54 5.86 2.41 -2.89
CA THR A 54 4.41 2.66 -2.84
C THR A 54 3.91 2.83 -1.42
N PHE A 55 4.35 1.96 -0.49
CA PHE A 55 3.81 1.88 0.87
C PHE A 55 4.78 2.33 1.97
N GLY A 56 5.97 2.79 1.61
CA GLY A 56 7.01 3.21 2.54
C GLY A 56 7.79 2.03 3.14
N ALA A 57 8.96 2.32 3.70
CA ALA A 57 9.68 1.35 4.52
C ALA A 57 8.91 1.07 5.83
N PRO A 58 8.90 -0.17 6.33
CA PRO A 58 8.11 -0.51 7.51
C PRO A 58 8.65 0.16 8.78
N SER A 59 7.73 0.48 9.68
CA SER A 59 8.01 0.74 11.11
C SER A 59 7.88 -0.56 11.91
N GLN A 60 8.14 -0.51 13.21
CA GLN A 60 7.92 -1.68 14.09
C GLN A 60 6.44 -2.12 14.14
N ILE A 61 5.50 -1.18 13.95
CA ILE A 61 4.06 -1.43 14.05
C ILE A 61 3.59 -2.33 12.89
N ASN A 62 4.06 -2.06 11.66
CA ASN A 62 3.59 -2.70 10.44
C ASN A 62 4.64 -3.65 9.80
N SER A 63 5.74 -3.94 10.51
CA SER A 63 6.82 -4.78 9.98
C SER A 63 6.35 -6.18 9.59
N VAL A 64 5.42 -6.77 10.34
CA VAL A 64 4.91 -8.13 10.08
C VAL A 64 4.12 -8.18 8.77
N ASP A 65 3.22 -7.23 8.54
CA ASP A 65 2.41 -7.18 7.32
C ASP A 65 3.28 -6.86 6.10
N PHE A 66 4.21 -5.90 6.25
CA PHE A 66 5.17 -5.57 5.20
C PHE A 66 6.02 -6.78 4.80
N HIS A 67 6.62 -7.47 5.78
CA HIS A 67 7.45 -8.64 5.49
C HIS A 67 6.63 -9.83 5.02
N SER A 68 5.38 -9.97 5.42
CA SER A 68 4.48 -10.98 4.87
C SER A 68 4.30 -10.77 3.35
N ALA A 69 4.01 -9.55 2.92
CA ALA A 69 3.93 -9.21 1.50
C ALA A 69 5.27 -9.40 0.78
N ALA A 70 6.38 -8.90 1.35
CA ALA A 70 7.71 -9.00 0.77
C ALA A 70 8.19 -10.44 0.61
N TYR A 71 7.84 -11.35 1.54
CA TYR A 71 8.23 -12.76 1.47
C TYR A 71 7.44 -13.55 0.43
N PHE A 72 6.21 -13.16 0.12
CA PHE A 72 5.51 -13.69 -1.06
C PHE A 72 6.22 -13.27 -2.35
N LEU A 73 6.61 -12.00 -2.45
CA LEU A 73 7.31 -11.44 -3.62
C LEU A 73 8.72 -12.01 -3.87
N LYS A 74 9.27 -12.82 -2.95
CA LYS A 74 10.49 -13.60 -3.21
C LYS A 74 10.29 -14.78 -4.16
N TYR A 75 9.04 -15.18 -4.36
CA TYR A 75 8.69 -16.34 -5.21
C TYR A 75 8.00 -15.94 -6.51
N THR A 76 7.36 -14.78 -6.55
CA THR A 76 6.58 -14.29 -7.69
C THR A 76 6.70 -12.77 -7.79
N ASN A 77 6.32 -12.23 -8.93
CA ASN A 77 6.34 -10.78 -9.21
C ASN A 77 4.93 -10.17 -9.34
N ALA A 78 3.91 -10.82 -8.81
CA ALA A 78 2.52 -10.38 -8.90
C ALA A 78 1.81 -10.52 -7.55
N LEU A 79 1.71 -9.41 -6.81
CA LEU A 79 0.96 -9.32 -5.56
C LEU A 79 0.05 -8.11 -5.61
N GLN A 80 -1.26 -8.32 -5.50
CA GLN A 80 -2.23 -7.25 -5.25
C GLN A 80 -2.21 -6.95 -3.75
N VAL A 81 -1.83 -5.72 -3.40
CA VAL A 81 -1.77 -5.26 -2.01
C VAL A 81 -2.86 -4.23 -1.78
N VAL A 82 -3.60 -4.38 -0.70
CA VAL A 82 -4.55 -3.39 -0.20
C VAL A 82 -4.11 -2.93 1.18
N ARG A 83 -3.89 -1.62 1.31
CA ARG A 83 -3.62 -1.00 2.60
C ARG A 83 -4.92 -0.70 3.32
N VAL A 84 -5.00 -1.04 4.60
CA VAL A 84 -6.11 -0.70 5.48
C VAL A 84 -5.65 0.12 6.67
N LEU A 85 -6.57 0.82 7.31
CA LEU A 85 -6.36 1.66 8.49
C LEU A 85 -7.44 1.36 9.51
N GLY A 86 -7.09 1.38 10.79
CA GLY A 86 -8.07 1.31 11.88
C GLY A 86 -9.02 2.50 11.89
N ASP A 87 -10.19 2.33 12.48
CA ASP A 87 -11.27 3.34 12.44
C ASP A 87 -10.94 4.63 13.22
N SER A 88 -10.13 4.55 14.27
CA SER A 88 -9.90 5.63 15.25
C SER A 88 -8.55 6.34 15.12
N ASP A 89 -7.65 5.88 14.25
CA ASP A 89 -6.28 6.38 14.09
C ASP A 89 -5.86 6.40 12.61
N GLY A 90 -4.61 6.72 12.32
CA GLY A 90 -4.11 6.84 10.95
C GLY A 90 -4.52 8.16 10.30
N PHE A 91 -3.87 9.26 10.72
CA PHE A 91 -4.15 10.61 10.24
C PHE A 91 -3.07 11.13 9.30
N ASN A 92 -3.47 12.04 8.41
CA ASN A 92 -2.52 12.72 7.51
C ASN A 92 -1.73 13.78 8.30
N ALA A 93 -0.45 13.88 8.00
CA ALA A 93 0.34 15.04 8.42
C ALA A 93 -0.11 16.30 7.67
N TYR A 94 -0.03 17.44 8.33
CA TYR A 94 -0.40 18.73 7.74
C TYR A 94 0.51 19.86 8.22
N SER A 95 0.55 20.96 7.47
CA SER A 95 1.28 22.15 7.84
C SER A 95 0.55 22.89 8.97
N VAL A 96 1.33 23.37 9.94
CA VAL A 96 0.83 24.23 11.02
C VAL A 96 1.55 25.57 10.93
N GLU A 97 0.82 26.65 10.95
CA GLU A 97 1.41 27.98 10.94
C GLU A 97 2.14 28.29 12.25
N ALA A 98 3.25 29.03 12.17
CA ALA A 98 4.03 29.36 13.35
C ALA A 98 3.23 30.20 14.35
N GLY A 99 3.09 29.68 15.57
CA GLY A 99 2.35 30.35 16.65
C GLY A 99 0.92 29.84 16.85
N GLU A 100 0.39 29.00 15.97
CA GLU A 100 -0.89 28.37 16.14
C GLU A 100 -0.80 27.08 16.99
N ALA A 101 -1.79 26.87 17.84
CA ALA A 101 -1.84 25.67 18.66
C ALA A 101 -2.22 24.45 17.80
N VAL A 102 -1.38 23.42 17.85
CA VAL A 102 -1.61 22.12 17.22
C VAL A 102 -2.67 21.34 18.03
N THR A 103 -3.88 21.84 18.15
CA THR A 103 -4.89 21.18 18.95
C THR A 103 -6.11 20.76 18.13
N GLY A 104 -6.25 19.43 17.97
CA GLY A 104 -7.56 18.81 17.90
C GLY A 104 -8.25 18.73 16.56
N LYS A 105 -7.56 18.83 15.41
CA LYS A 105 -8.17 18.48 14.13
C LYS A 105 -7.34 17.38 13.46
N ASN A 106 -7.72 16.15 13.74
CA ASN A 106 -7.23 15.01 13.01
C ASN A 106 -7.78 15.05 11.57
N VAL A 107 -6.87 15.14 10.60
CA VAL A 107 -7.22 15.13 9.18
C VAL A 107 -7.04 13.72 8.66
N ARG A 108 -8.10 13.13 8.08
CA ARG A 108 -8.04 11.81 7.45
C ARG A 108 -8.54 11.90 6.02
N ILE A 109 -7.63 11.79 5.07
CA ILE A 109 -7.89 11.85 3.63
C ILE A 109 -7.25 10.62 3.01
N THR A 110 -8.08 9.70 2.56
CA THR A 110 -7.65 8.40 2.02
C THR A 110 -7.74 8.32 0.50
N ASN A 111 -8.47 9.24 -0.14
CA ASN A 111 -8.66 9.28 -1.59
C ASN A 111 -9.01 10.72 -2.07
N PRO A 112 -8.95 10.99 -3.38
CA PRO A 112 -9.27 12.31 -3.96
C PRO A 112 -10.69 12.80 -3.66
N ASP A 113 -11.68 11.91 -3.69
CA ASP A 113 -13.09 12.28 -3.45
C ASP A 113 -13.30 12.74 -2.01
N GLN A 114 -12.61 12.09 -1.07
CA GLN A 114 -12.62 12.50 0.34
C GLN A 114 -11.93 13.86 0.53
N PHE A 115 -10.83 14.12 -0.18
CA PHE A 115 -10.20 15.45 -0.18
C PHE A 115 -11.19 16.51 -0.68
N ASP A 116 -11.85 16.28 -1.80
CA ASP A 116 -12.80 17.21 -2.39
C ASP A 116 -14.00 17.51 -1.48
N THR A 117 -14.46 16.52 -0.73
CA THR A 117 -15.54 16.69 0.27
C THR A 117 -15.05 17.43 1.52
N SER A 118 -13.83 17.14 1.97
CA SER A 118 -13.29 17.67 3.24
C SER A 118 -12.70 19.07 3.11
N LYS A 119 -12.25 19.48 1.92
CA LYS A 119 -11.52 20.75 1.69
C LYS A 119 -12.25 21.99 2.16
N THR A 120 -13.59 21.99 2.17
CA THR A 120 -14.39 23.14 2.64
C THR A 120 -14.41 23.28 4.17
N GLY A 121 -14.10 22.23 4.91
CA GLY A 121 -14.01 22.20 6.36
C GLY A 121 -12.58 22.34 6.89
N LEU A 122 -11.57 22.32 6.00
CA LEU A 122 -10.19 22.52 6.37
C LEU A 122 -9.91 24.00 6.61
N ASP A 123 -9.26 24.30 7.71
CA ASP A 123 -8.81 25.64 8.04
C ASP A 123 -7.63 26.01 7.12
N SER A 124 -7.82 27.03 6.28
CA SER A 124 -6.83 27.43 5.29
C SER A 124 -5.51 27.87 5.91
N ASP A 125 -5.56 28.42 7.12
CA ASP A 125 -4.39 28.93 7.83
C ASP A 125 -3.59 27.80 8.51
N LYS A 126 -4.27 26.69 8.85
CA LYS A 126 -3.67 25.53 9.53
C LYS A 126 -3.35 24.35 8.62
N HIS A 127 -4.05 24.25 7.49
CA HIS A 127 -3.97 23.11 6.60
C HIS A 127 -3.61 23.53 5.17
N THR A 128 -2.66 24.43 5.02
CA THR A 128 -2.20 24.88 3.68
C THR A 128 -1.76 23.70 2.83
N PHE A 129 -0.89 22.86 3.40
CA PHE A 129 -0.47 21.61 2.79
C PHE A 129 -0.77 20.43 3.71
N ILE A 130 -1.20 19.33 3.12
CA ILE A 130 -1.54 18.08 3.80
C ILE A 130 -0.81 16.95 3.10
N ALA A 131 -0.26 16.01 3.84
CA ALA A 131 0.33 14.80 3.27
C ALA A 131 -0.70 14.04 2.43
N ARG A 132 -0.28 13.46 1.31
CA ARG A 132 -1.16 12.76 0.35
C ARG A 132 -1.92 11.63 1.00
N TRP A 133 -1.25 10.87 1.89
CA TRP A 133 -1.78 9.70 2.55
C TRP A 133 -1.67 9.81 4.07
N PRO A 134 -2.57 9.18 4.83
CA PRO A 134 -2.44 9.05 6.27
C PRO A 134 -1.16 8.28 6.66
N GLY A 135 -0.55 8.67 7.77
CA GLY A 135 0.60 7.98 8.32
C GLY A 135 1.68 8.91 8.85
N SER A 136 2.48 8.40 9.78
CA SER A 136 3.59 9.14 10.40
C SER A 136 4.70 9.54 9.42
N LEU A 137 4.81 8.83 8.29
CA LEU A 137 5.80 9.13 7.26
C LEU A 137 5.61 10.53 6.67
N GLY A 138 4.36 11.02 6.63
CA GLY A 138 4.05 12.38 6.21
C GLY A 138 4.70 13.47 7.03
N ASN A 139 5.10 13.20 8.28
CA ASN A 139 5.81 14.17 9.15
C ASN A 139 7.24 14.49 8.64
N SER A 140 7.80 13.63 7.77
CA SER A 140 9.10 13.87 7.12
C SER A 140 9.01 14.85 5.94
N LEU A 141 7.82 15.26 5.55
CA LEU A 141 7.64 16.16 4.41
C LEU A 141 7.76 17.62 4.84
N GLN A 142 8.53 18.37 4.05
CA GLN A 142 8.58 19.82 4.12
C GLN A 142 8.28 20.38 2.74
N ILE A 143 7.50 21.44 2.69
CA ILE A 143 7.18 22.15 1.45
C ILE A 143 7.83 23.52 1.51
N SER A 144 8.72 23.82 0.57
CA SER A 144 9.38 25.12 0.44
C SER A 144 8.82 25.88 -0.75
N VAL A 145 8.35 27.09 -0.52
CA VAL A 145 7.71 27.94 -1.51
C VAL A 145 8.57 29.18 -1.75
N CYS A 146 8.87 29.45 -3.01
CA CYS A 146 9.57 30.65 -3.44
C CYS A 146 8.67 31.45 -4.42
N PRO A 147 8.00 32.51 -3.95
CA PRO A 147 7.17 33.38 -4.81
C PRO A 147 8.01 34.38 -5.60
N ASN A 148 7.40 35.03 -6.57
CA ASN A 148 7.98 36.25 -7.12
C ASN A 148 8.03 37.33 -6.04
N ALA A 149 9.19 37.94 -5.86
CA ALA A 149 9.44 38.95 -4.83
C ALA A 149 10.17 40.15 -5.39
N THR A 150 9.94 41.33 -4.78
CA THR A 150 10.55 42.60 -5.19
C THR A 150 12.09 42.54 -5.16
N ALA A 151 12.67 41.80 -4.24
CA ALA A 151 14.12 41.64 -4.14
C ALA A 151 14.58 40.45 -5.03
N PRO A 152 15.35 40.69 -6.10
CA PRO A 152 15.82 39.60 -6.98
C PRO A 152 16.74 38.60 -6.28
N THR A 153 17.27 38.96 -5.12
CA THR A 153 18.11 38.10 -4.27
C THR A 153 17.31 36.99 -3.56
N VAL A 154 16.01 37.05 -3.53
CA VAL A 154 15.16 36.06 -2.88
C VAL A 154 15.38 34.68 -3.50
N PHE A 155 15.22 34.55 -4.80
CA PHE A 155 15.46 33.29 -5.49
C PHE A 155 16.91 32.80 -5.34
N THR A 156 17.90 33.70 -5.50
CA THR A 156 19.33 33.32 -5.40
C THR A 156 19.75 32.93 -4.00
N SER A 157 19.02 33.32 -2.96
CA SER A 157 19.25 32.92 -1.57
C SER A 157 18.44 31.68 -1.16
N TRP A 158 17.54 31.22 -2.00
CA TRP A 158 16.70 30.06 -1.71
C TRP A 158 17.51 28.76 -1.75
N THR A 159 17.43 27.95 -0.72
CA THR A 159 18.19 26.70 -0.58
C THR A 159 17.99 25.75 -1.75
N HIS A 160 16.80 25.74 -2.34
CA HIS A 160 16.42 24.83 -3.41
C HIS A 160 16.51 25.43 -4.82
N GLN A 161 17.12 26.62 -4.97
CA GLN A 161 17.24 27.29 -6.26
C GLN A 161 17.85 26.41 -7.37
N ALA A 162 18.83 25.57 -7.01
CA ALA A 162 19.53 24.69 -7.96
C ALA A 162 18.63 23.64 -8.63
N SER A 163 17.44 23.44 -8.11
CA SER A 163 16.43 22.51 -8.67
C SER A 163 15.51 23.19 -9.72
N PHE A 164 15.74 24.49 -10.01
CA PHE A 164 14.90 25.29 -10.91
C PHE A 164 15.76 26.09 -11.89
N ASP A 165 15.29 26.24 -13.11
CA ASP A 165 16.06 26.83 -14.21
C ASP A 165 16.20 28.36 -14.11
N ALA A 166 15.17 29.05 -13.57
CA ALA A 166 15.16 30.50 -13.44
C ALA A 166 14.29 30.95 -12.25
N ALA A 167 14.37 32.23 -11.88
CA ALA A 167 13.48 32.82 -10.87
C ALA A 167 12.03 32.88 -11.38
N PRO A 168 11.02 32.79 -10.48
CA PRO A 168 9.63 32.97 -10.85
C PRO A 168 9.37 34.39 -11.35
N GLY A 169 8.59 34.54 -12.38
CA GLY A 169 8.34 35.79 -13.09
C GLY A 169 6.86 36.09 -13.29
N THR A 170 6.54 36.44 -14.52
CA THR A 170 5.18 36.66 -15.01
C THR A 170 4.88 35.61 -16.05
N SER A 171 3.78 34.87 -15.90
CA SER A 171 3.35 33.89 -16.90
C SER A 171 2.86 34.61 -18.20
N ASN A 172 3.05 33.95 -19.34
CA ASN A 172 2.51 34.44 -20.60
C ASN A 172 1.00 34.71 -20.58
N PHE A 173 0.28 33.93 -19.75
CA PHE A 173 -1.15 34.13 -19.55
C PHE A 173 -1.46 35.44 -18.83
N ALA A 174 -0.74 35.70 -17.72
CA ALA A 174 -0.91 36.95 -16.95
C ALA A 174 -0.48 38.17 -17.75
N GLU A 175 0.65 38.08 -18.50
CA GLU A 175 1.13 39.14 -19.38
C GLU A 175 0.08 39.50 -20.44
N GLY A 176 -0.59 38.50 -21.06
CA GLY A 176 -1.65 38.70 -22.02
C GLY A 176 -2.90 39.40 -21.45
N LEU A 177 -3.03 39.46 -20.13
CA LEU A 177 -4.11 40.15 -19.42
C LEU A 177 -3.61 41.41 -18.67
N ASN A 178 -2.40 41.91 -18.98
CA ASN A 178 -1.70 43.03 -18.31
C ASN A 178 -1.57 42.82 -16.78
N ALA A 179 -1.56 41.58 -16.29
CA ALA A 179 -1.21 41.23 -14.92
C ALA A 179 0.27 40.86 -14.86
N THR A 180 0.87 40.95 -13.67
CA THR A 180 2.31 40.74 -13.51
C THR A 180 2.65 39.92 -12.26
N ASN A 181 3.82 39.29 -12.27
CA ASN A 181 4.44 38.65 -11.10
C ASN A 181 3.65 37.52 -10.47
N ASP A 182 2.93 36.76 -11.27
CA ASP A 182 2.01 35.72 -10.81
C ASP A 182 2.69 34.36 -10.54
N GLU A 183 3.94 34.19 -10.94
CA GLU A 183 4.61 32.89 -10.80
C GLU A 183 5.23 32.65 -9.41
N MET A 184 5.29 31.40 -9.04
CA MET A 184 6.01 30.87 -7.86
C MET A 184 6.59 29.49 -8.13
N HIS A 185 7.56 29.11 -7.33
CA HIS A 185 8.11 27.76 -7.29
C HIS A 185 7.74 27.05 -6.00
N VAL A 186 7.47 25.75 -6.09
CA VAL A 186 7.21 24.89 -4.93
C VAL A 186 8.10 23.66 -5.00
N ALA A 187 8.80 23.37 -3.92
CA ALA A 187 9.60 22.16 -3.74
C ALA A 187 9.04 21.32 -2.59
N VAL A 188 8.93 20.02 -2.80
CA VAL A 188 8.59 19.03 -1.75
C VAL A 188 9.86 18.31 -1.35
N ILE A 189 10.16 18.30 -0.07
CA ILE A 189 11.45 17.86 0.49
C ILE A 189 11.20 16.76 1.52
N ASP A 190 12.05 15.74 1.50
CA ASP A 190 12.17 14.72 2.55
C ASP A 190 13.05 15.28 3.67
N GLN A 191 12.47 16.03 4.61
CA GLN A 191 13.19 16.76 5.65
C GLN A 191 14.02 15.82 6.53
N ASP A 192 13.47 14.69 6.92
CA ASP A 192 14.09 13.73 7.84
C ASP A 192 14.76 12.54 7.12
N GLY A 193 14.57 12.42 5.81
CA GLY A 193 15.17 11.35 5.01
C GLY A 193 14.43 10.01 5.13
N LEU A 194 13.17 10.00 5.58
CA LEU A 194 12.42 8.76 5.81
C LEU A 194 11.90 8.12 4.52
N PHE A 195 11.76 8.89 3.44
CA PHE A 195 11.40 8.37 2.12
C PHE A 195 12.61 7.89 1.32
N THR A 196 13.70 8.64 1.38
CA THR A 196 14.87 8.44 0.49
C THR A 196 16.09 7.88 1.19
N GLY A 197 16.10 7.89 2.52
CA GLY A 197 17.29 7.58 3.33
C GLY A 197 18.26 8.75 3.48
N THR A 198 18.01 9.90 2.83
CA THR A 198 18.89 11.08 2.88
C THR A 198 18.09 12.33 3.22
N ARG A 199 18.43 12.97 4.33
CA ARG A 199 17.78 14.20 4.79
C ARG A 199 17.93 15.34 3.79
N GLY A 200 16.84 16.10 3.60
CA GLY A 200 16.82 17.28 2.75
C GLY A 200 16.75 16.97 1.24
N THR A 201 16.50 15.73 0.85
CA THR A 201 16.33 15.36 -0.56
C THR A 201 15.05 15.96 -1.13
N VAL A 202 15.15 16.63 -2.29
CA VAL A 202 13.98 17.11 -3.03
C VAL A 202 13.27 15.93 -3.69
N LEU A 203 12.01 15.74 -3.36
CA LEU A 203 11.15 14.67 -3.87
C LEU A 203 10.41 15.08 -5.15
N GLU A 204 9.84 16.30 -5.14
CA GLU A 204 9.10 16.88 -6.27
C GLU A 204 9.42 18.37 -6.42
N THR A 205 9.40 18.84 -7.66
CA THR A 205 9.53 20.27 -7.99
C THR A 205 8.36 20.69 -8.85
N PHE A 206 7.81 21.86 -8.55
CA PHE A 206 6.75 22.49 -9.32
C PHE A 206 7.21 23.88 -9.75
N PRO A 207 7.82 24.01 -10.95
CA PRO A 207 8.30 25.27 -11.47
C PRO A 207 7.18 26.10 -12.05
N PHE A 208 7.29 27.43 -11.94
CA PHE A 208 6.48 28.43 -12.64
C PHE A 208 4.98 28.25 -12.49
N LEU A 209 4.52 27.84 -11.28
CA LEU A 209 3.10 27.78 -10.96
C LEU A 209 2.53 29.17 -10.76
N SER A 210 1.32 29.43 -11.24
CA SER A 210 0.67 30.72 -11.06
C SER A 210 -0.20 30.75 -9.81
N VAL A 211 -0.18 31.88 -9.09
CA VAL A 211 -1.14 32.16 -8.00
C VAL A 211 -2.48 32.64 -8.54
N ALA A 212 -2.56 32.99 -9.80
CA ALA A 212 -3.80 33.42 -10.45
C ALA A 212 -4.71 32.21 -10.74
N LYS A 213 -5.94 32.27 -10.24
CA LYS A 213 -6.93 31.19 -10.32
C LYS A 213 -7.30 30.80 -11.76
N ASN A 214 -7.33 31.76 -12.66
CA ASN A 214 -7.68 31.54 -14.07
C ASN A 214 -6.48 31.25 -14.96
N ALA A 215 -5.27 31.15 -14.40
CA ALA A 215 -4.05 30.93 -15.17
C ALA A 215 -4.08 29.61 -15.96
N LYS A 216 -3.57 29.69 -17.17
CA LYS A 216 -3.46 28.56 -18.09
C LYS A 216 -2.08 28.47 -18.70
N THR A 217 -1.65 27.26 -18.95
CA THR A 217 -0.46 26.95 -19.77
C THR A 217 -0.77 27.16 -21.26
N SER A 218 0.22 27.10 -22.11
CA SER A 218 0.08 27.28 -23.56
C SER A 218 -0.82 26.22 -24.22
N ASP A 219 -0.97 25.05 -23.64
CA ASP A 219 -1.85 23.97 -24.08
C ASP A 219 -3.29 24.09 -23.55
N GLY A 220 -3.59 25.14 -22.77
CA GLY A 220 -4.90 25.41 -22.19
C GLY A 220 -5.20 24.72 -20.87
N SER A 221 -4.27 23.93 -20.32
CA SER A 221 -4.41 23.33 -19.00
C SER A 221 -4.32 24.38 -17.89
N THR A 222 -4.88 24.09 -16.71
CA THR A 222 -4.73 24.99 -15.54
C THR A 222 -3.27 25.06 -15.11
N ASN A 223 -2.79 26.28 -14.81
CA ASN A 223 -1.50 26.54 -14.15
C ASN A 223 -1.66 27.08 -12.72
N PHE A 224 -2.88 27.07 -12.20
CA PHE A 224 -3.14 27.49 -10.84
C PHE A 224 -2.47 26.51 -9.85
N VAL A 225 -1.65 27.02 -8.96
CA VAL A 225 -0.79 26.24 -8.06
C VAL A 225 -1.55 25.16 -7.31
N LYS A 226 -2.72 25.48 -6.77
CA LYS A 226 -3.55 24.55 -6.03
C LYS A 226 -4.03 23.38 -6.90
N ASP A 227 -4.51 23.65 -8.08
CA ASP A 227 -5.05 22.64 -8.99
C ASP A 227 -3.94 21.73 -9.52
N VAL A 228 -2.78 22.33 -9.87
CA VAL A 228 -1.64 21.56 -10.38
C VAL A 228 -1.10 20.61 -9.32
N ILE A 229 -0.84 21.10 -8.09
CA ILE A 229 -0.36 20.26 -7.00
C ILE A 229 -1.35 19.12 -6.71
N ASN A 230 -2.64 19.42 -6.56
CA ASN A 230 -3.64 18.41 -6.21
C ASN A 230 -3.79 17.32 -7.28
N ARG A 231 -3.57 17.68 -8.56
CA ARG A 231 -3.65 16.72 -9.66
C ARG A 231 -2.39 15.88 -9.84
N THR A 232 -1.20 16.45 -9.59
CA THR A 232 0.06 15.84 -10.02
C THR A 232 0.96 15.36 -8.89
N SER A 233 0.87 15.94 -7.69
CA SER A 233 1.71 15.54 -6.56
C SER A 233 1.37 14.12 -6.08
N ARG A 234 2.42 13.36 -5.76
CA ARG A 234 2.34 12.04 -5.11
C ARG A 234 2.44 12.12 -3.60
N TYR A 235 2.86 13.25 -3.06
CA TYR A 235 3.22 13.40 -1.65
C TYR A 235 2.31 14.34 -0.89
N ILE A 236 1.68 15.32 -1.55
CA ILE A 236 0.92 16.36 -0.87
C ILE A 236 -0.41 16.70 -1.54
N TRP A 237 -1.30 17.26 -0.71
CA TRP A 237 -2.46 18.05 -1.11
C TRP A 237 -2.23 19.51 -0.78
N CYS A 238 -2.73 20.42 -1.59
CA CYS A 238 -2.83 21.84 -1.29
C CYS A 238 -4.29 22.18 -1.01
N ALA A 239 -4.64 22.38 0.27
CA ALA A 239 -6.00 22.70 0.68
C ALA A 239 -6.29 24.21 0.61
N GLY A 240 -5.29 25.04 0.91
CA GLY A 240 -5.41 26.49 0.90
C GLY A 240 -4.07 27.19 0.76
N PHE A 241 -4.06 28.47 1.05
CA PHE A 241 -2.85 29.25 1.27
C PHE A 241 -3.00 29.98 2.59
N ASP A 242 -1.93 30.10 3.35
CA ASP A 242 -1.98 30.86 4.57
C ASP A 242 -2.14 32.38 4.33
N SER A 243 -2.46 33.11 5.39
CA SER A 243 -2.69 34.57 5.35
C SER A 243 -1.46 35.36 4.87
N ASP A 244 -0.25 34.84 5.08
CA ASP A 244 1.00 35.52 4.70
C ASP A 244 1.21 35.52 3.19
N TYR A 245 0.73 34.48 2.48
CA TYR A 245 0.68 34.53 1.02
C TYR A 245 -0.49 35.33 0.48
N SER A 246 -1.22 35.99 1.37
CA SER A 246 -2.38 36.74 1.05
C SER A 246 -3.39 35.87 0.27
N VAL A 247 -4.25 35.18 1.00
CA VAL A 247 -5.40 34.45 0.43
C VAL A 247 -6.18 35.35 -0.56
N ALA A 248 -6.12 36.66 -0.33
CA ALA A 248 -6.70 37.66 -1.21
C ALA A 248 -6.02 37.74 -2.58
N LEU A 249 -4.74 37.34 -2.72
CA LEU A 249 -4.03 37.29 -4.01
C LEU A 249 -4.01 35.88 -4.59
N ALA A 250 -3.82 34.85 -3.75
CA ALA A 250 -3.91 33.48 -4.19
C ALA A 250 -5.39 33.13 -4.47
N GLY A 251 -5.71 32.78 -5.71
CA GLY A 251 -7.06 32.49 -6.14
C GLY A 251 -7.86 33.72 -6.65
N GLN A 252 -7.21 34.84 -6.82
CA GLN A 252 -7.74 35.95 -7.63
C GLN A 252 -7.46 35.68 -9.10
N ASP A 253 -8.33 36.22 -9.97
CA ASP A 253 -8.09 36.13 -11.42
C ASP A 253 -6.97 37.08 -11.85
N ALA A 254 -6.17 36.68 -12.83
CA ALA A 254 -5.29 37.58 -13.56
C ALA A 254 -6.15 38.53 -14.42
N VAL A 255 -6.08 39.81 -14.13
CA VAL A 255 -6.85 40.85 -14.83
C VAL A 255 -5.94 42.07 -14.97
N ASP A 256 -6.37 43.00 -15.80
CA ASP A 256 -5.67 44.25 -16.08
C ASP A 256 -5.17 44.97 -14.83
N SER A 257 -3.90 45.34 -14.82
CA SER A 257 -3.21 46.06 -13.75
C SER A 257 -3.08 45.30 -12.44
N ARG A 258 -3.32 43.97 -12.39
CA ARG A 258 -3.08 43.18 -11.17
C ARG A 258 -1.60 42.81 -11.06
N ASP A 259 -1.00 43.15 -9.93
CA ASP A 259 0.34 42.75 -9.54
C ASP A 259 0.27 41.76 -8.38
N PHE A 260 0.88 40.57 -8.57
CA PHE A 260 0.93 39.51 -7.57
C PHE A 260 2.24 39.49 -6.78
N GLN A 261 3.14 40.45 -7.01
CA GLN A 261 4.46 40.50 -6.38
C GLN A 261 4.36 40.55 -4.85
N LYS A 262 5.25 39.80 -4.21
CA LYS A 262 5.38 39.79 -2.74
C LYS A 262 6.43 40.80 -2.32
N SER A 263 6.09 41.69 -1.40
CA SER A 263 6.95 42.81 -0.99
C SER A 263 7.37 42.77 0.48
N SER A 264 6.66 42.04 1.34
CA SER A 264 7.02 41.96 2.76
C SER A 264 7.98 40.80 3.03
N ALA A 265 8.84 40.94 4.04
CA ALA A 265 9.81 39.94 4.45
C ALA A 265 9.13 38.62 4.87
N ALA A 266 7.92 38.68 5.43
CA ALA A 266 7.13 37.53 5.83
C ALA A 266 6.52 36.74 4.65
N GLN A 267 6.53 37.33 3.45
CA GLN A 267 5.93 36.76 2.25
C GLN A 267 6.97 36.26 1.24
N ILE A 268 8.23 36.11 1.63
CA ILE A 268 9.33 35.78 0.72
C ILE A 268 9.41 34.25 0.57
N ILE A 269 10.39 33.62 1.14
CA ILE A 269 10.52 32.16 1.14
C ILE A 269 9.79 31.62 2.37
N LYS A 270 8.99 30.60 2.19
CA LYS A 270 8.28 29.98 3.30
C LYS A 270 8.44 28.46 3.27
N ASP A 271 8.80 27.91 4.42
CA ASP A 271 8.99 26.48 4.60
C ASP A 271 7.88 25.97 5.53
N TYR A 272 7.11 24.99 5.04
CA TYR A 272 6.04 24.33 5.75
C TYR A 272 6.44 22.91 6.10
N SER A 273 6.81 22.65 7.33
CA SER A 273 7.02 21.29 7.82
C SER A 273 5.67 20.67 8.19
N LEU A 274 5.40 19.46 7.70
CA LEU A 274 4.20 18.74 8.07
C LEU A 274 4.37 18.01 9.40
N THR A 275 3.31 17.98 10.19
CA THR A 275 3.26 17.35 11.51
C THR A 275 1.91 16.67 11.75
N GLN A 276 1.74 15.97 12.88
CA GLN A 276 0.50 15.32 13.28
C GLN A 276 0.06 14.14 12.42
N GLY A 277 0.91 13.68 11.49
CA GLY A 277 0.70 12.39 10.85
C GLY A 277 0.84 11.25 11.85
N ASP A 278 -0.10 10.32 11.84
CA ASP A 278 -0.16 9.21 12.78
C ASP A 278 -0.31 7.87 12.07
N GLU A 279 0.36 6.82 12.59
CA GLU A 279 0.21 5.46 12.07
C GLU A 279 -1.02 4.80 12.67
N SER A 280 -1.62 3.88 11.93
CA SER A 280 -2.71 3.07 12.45
C SER A 280 -2.14 1.95 13.30
N GLU A 281 -2.34 2.02 14.62
CA GLU A 281 -1.89 1.02 15.59
C GLU A 281 -3.02 0.08 16.04
N ASN A 282 -4.25 0.58 16.03
CA ASN A 282 -5.43 -0.11 16.54
C ASN A 282 -6.24 -0.74 15.41
N MET A 283 -5.65 -1.75 14.78
CA MET A 283 -6.32 -2.53 13.73
C MET A 283 -7.18 -3.62 14.34
N ASP A 284 -8.42 -3.73 13.88
CA ASP A 284 -9.29 -4.84 14.23
C ASP A 284 -9.54 -5.78 13.04
N VAL A 285 -10.23 -6.90 13.27
CA VAL A 285 -10.51 -7.86 12.19
C VAL A 285 -11.44 -7.30 11.12
N GLY A 286 -12.31 -6.35 11.47
CA GLY A 286 -13.24 -5.70 10.54
C GLY A 286 -12.51 -4.83 9.52
N ASP A 287 -11.44 -4.15 9.92
CA ASP A 287 -10.61 -3.35 9.02
C ASP A 287 -9.99 -4.22 7.91
N TYR A 288 -9.47 -5.39 8.30
CA TYR A 288 -8.92 -6.35 7.32
C TYR A 288 -10.01 -6.93 6.41
N ILE A 289 -11.19 -7.28 6.95
CA ILE A 289 -12.32 -7.78 6.15
C ILE A 289 -12.71 -6.74 5.10
N THR A 290 -12.90 -5.48 5.49
CA THR A 290 -13.19 -4.38 4.55
C THR A 290 -12.14 -4.26 3.45
N GLY A 291 -10.88 -4.51 3.77
CA GLY A 291 -9.80 -4.56 2.79
C GLY A 291 -9.95 -5.73 1.80
N TYR A 292 -10.31 -6.92 2.30
CA TYR A 292 -10.49 -8.12 1.47
C TYR A 292 -11.75 -8.08 0.61
N ASP A 293 -12.79 -7.33 0.98
CA ASP A 293 -13.99 -7.11 0.15
C ASP A 293 -13.64 -6.54 -1.23
N ASN A 294 -12.54 -5.78 -1.35
CA ASN A 294 -12.04 -5.34 -2.65
C ASN A 294 -11.70 -6.50 -3.60
N PHE A 295 -11.37 -7.66 -3.07
CA PHE A 295 -11.05 -8.84 -3.89
C PHE A 295 -12.29 -9.65 -4.28
N GLU A 296 -13.51 -9.30 -3.88
CA GLU A 296 -14.73 -9.92 -4.37
C GLU A 296 -14.97 -9.67 -5.85
N ASP A 297 -14.48 -8.54 -6.36
CA ASP A 297 -14.59 -8.17 -7.78
C ASP A 297 -13.60 -9.00 -8.63
N LYS A 298 -14.06 -10.14 -9.11
CA LYS A 298 -13.30 -11.04 -9.98
C LYS A 298 -13.13 -10.52 -11.41
N ASP A 299 -13.98 -9.58 -11.84
CA ASP A 299 -13.99 -9.12 -13.23
C ASP A 299 -12.89 -8.08 -13.47
N ASN A 300 -12.56 -7.29 -12.44
CA ASN A 300 -11.53 -6.25 -12.54
C ASN A 300 -10.21 -6.63 -11.84
N ILE A 301 -10.26 -7.52 -10.83
CA ILE A 301 -9.08 -7.85 -10.02
C ILE A 301 -8.78 -9.35 -10.10
N GLN A 302 -7.69 -9.69 -10.78
CA GLN A 302 -7.23 -11.07 -10.84
C GLN A 302 -6.41 -11.42 -9.59
N VAL A 303 -6.84 -12.45 -8.86
CA VAL A 303 -6.13 -13.01 -7.71
C VAL A 303 -6.36 -14.52 -7.68
N ASP A 304 -5.29 -15.30 -7.61
CA ASP A 304 -5.32 -16.76 -7.55
C ASP A 304 -5.18 -17.30 -6.12
N MET A 305 -4.59 -16.49 -5.24
CA MET A 305 -4.33 -16.84 -3.84
C MET A 305 -4.63 -15.66 -2.92
N LEU A 306 -5.55 -15.82 -1.97
CA LEU A 306 -5.78 -14.89 -0.88
C LEU A 306 -4.92 -15.32 0.33
N ILE A 307 -4.06 -14.45 0.79
CA ILE A 307 -3.11 -14.71 1.87
C ILE A 307 -3.65 -14.06 3.13
N ALA A 308 -4.00 -14.86 4.13
CA ALA A 308 -4.51 -14.35 5.41
C ALA A 308 -3.41 -13.61 6.19
N PRO A 309 -3.74 -12.45 6.80
CA PRO A 309 -2.81 -11.68 7.60
C PRO A 309 -2.56 -12.35 8.96
N GLN A 310 -1.57 -11.81 9.72
CA GLN A 310 -1.37 -12.22 11.09
C GLN A 310 -2.49 -11.71 11.98
N MET A 311 -3.14 -12.60 12.73
CA MET A 311 -4.04 -12.22 13.81
C MET A 311 -3.44 -12.61 15.18
N ALA A 312 -3.69 -11.78 16.18
CA ALA A 312 -3.20 -12.01 17.54
C ALA A 312 -3.94 -13.19 18.21
N SER A 313 -5.25 -13.23 18.07
CA SER A 313 -6.13 -14.20 18.72
C SER A 313 -6.68 -15.27 17.78
N ARG A 314 -7.08 -16.41 18.36
CA ARG A 314 -7.76 -17.49 17.63
C ARG A 314 -9.11 -17.05 17.08
N THR A 315 -9.87 -16.24 17.83
CA THR A 315 -11.18 -15.75 17.43
C THR A 315 -11.08 -14.91 16.16
N ASP A 316 -10.15 -13.94 16.14
CA ASP A 316 -9.96 -13.06 15.01
C ASP A 316 -9.44 -13.83 13.79
N THR A 317 -8.50 -14.77 14.02
CA THR A 317 -8.03 -15.68 12.95
C THR A 317 -9.19 -16.49 12.37
N THR A 318 -10.09 -17.01 13.22
CA THR A 318 -11.25 -17.77 12.74
C THR A 318 -12.20 -16.91 11.93
N THR A 319 -12.45 -15.68 12.38
CA THR A 319 -13.36 -14.74 11.71
C THR A 319 -12.82 -14.37 10.33
N ILE A 320 -11.58 -13.90 10.23
CA ILE A 320 -11.00 -13.50 8.95
C ILE A 320 -10.87 -14.68 7.97
N VAL A 321 -10.42 -15.84 8.43
CA VAL A 321 -10.24 -17.00 7.56
C VAL A 321 -11.58 -17.53 7.02
N ASN A 322 -12.62 -17.55 7.84
CA ASN A 322 -13.95 -17.99 7.38
C ASN A 322 -14.57 -16.99 6.41
N ASP A 323 -14.30 -15.69 6.57
CA ASP A 323 -14.68 -14.66 5.63
C ASP A 323 -13.96 -14.84 4.28
N LEU A 324 -12.63 -14.99 4.28
CA LEU A 324 -11.85 -15.28 3.07
C LEU A 324 -12.32 -16.56 2.36
N VAL A 325 -12.70 -17.60 3.11
CA VAL A 325 -13.28 -18.82 2.54
C VAL A 325 -14.62 -18.51 1.89
N SER A 326 -15.43 -17.62 2.47
CA SER A 326 -16.70 -17.19 1.87
C SER A 326 -16.47 -16.47 0.53
N ILE A 327 -15.49 -15.58 0.45
CA ILE A 327 -15.07 -14.92 -0.80
C ILE A 327 -14.62 -15.98 -1.82
N ALA A 328 -13.69 -16.86 -1.44
CA ALA A 328 -13.10 -17.82 -2.36
C ALA A 328 -14.08 -18.90 -2.84
N GLN A 329 -14.93 -19.43 -1.96
CA GLN A 329 -15.86 -20.53 -2.27
C GLN A 329 -17.21 -20.03 -2.78
N GLY A 330 -17.70 -18.91 -2.25
CA GLY A 330 -19.03 -18.36 -2.56
C GLY A 330 -18.99 -17.47 -3.81
N THR A 331 -18.21 -16.42 -3.77
CA THR A 331 -18.22 -15.34 -4.77
C THR A 331 -17.32 -15.65 -5.95
N ARG A 332 -16.03 -15.90 -5.71
CA ARG A 332 -15.02 -15.98 -6.78
C ARG A 332 -14.93 -17.35 -7.44
N LYS A 333 -14.62 -18.39 -6.70
CA LYS A 333 -14.40 -19.78 -7.13
C LYS A 333 -13.13 -20.02 -7.99
N ASP A 334 -12.34 -18.99 -8.20
CA ASP A 334 -11.11 -18.97 -9.01
C ASP A 334 -9.81 -18.82 -8.18
N CYS A 335 -9.94 -18.66 -6.86
CA CYS A 335 -8.81 -18.50 -5.97
C CYS A 335 -8.84 -19.45 -4.77
N VAL A 336 -7.73 -19.58 -4.07
CA VAL A 336 -7.61 -20.35 -2.82
C VAL A 336 -7.12 -19.46 -1.68
N VAL A 337 -7.47 -19.83 -0.45
CA VAL A 337 -7.06 -19.11 0.77
C VAL A 337 -5.89 -19.86 1.42
N VAL A 338 -4.84 -19.13 1.80
CA VAL A 338 -3.70 -19.68 2.53
C VAL A 338 -3.59 -18.98 3.88
N THR A 339 -3.53 -19.75 4.96
CA THR A 339 -3.51 -19.22 6.33
C THR A 339 -2.55 -19.97 7.23
N SER A 340 -2.06 -19.25 8.25
CA SER A 340 -1.35 -19.78 9.42
C SER A 340 -2.23 -19.69 10.66
N PRO A 341 -1.93 -20.42 11.76
CA PRO A 341 -2.62 -20.28 13.04
C PRO A 341 -2.46 -18.90 13.65
N ALA A 342 -3.26 -18.57 14.67
CA ALA A 342 -3.11 -17.35 15.45
C ALA A 342 -1.69 -17.24 16.05
N ARG A 343 -1.20 -16.01 16.17
CA ARG A 343 0.12 -15.76 16.77
C ARG A 343 0.25 -16.32 18.17
N SER A 344 -0.77 -16.14 19.01
CA SER A 344 -0.81 -16.66 20.39
C SER A 344 -0.80 -18.18 20.49
N ASP A 345 -1.22 -18.89 19.45
CA ASP A 345 -1.21 -20.36 19.42
C ASP A 345 0.20 -20.94 19.24
N ILE A 346 1.11 -20.15 18.67
CA ILE A 346 2.45 -20.60 18.27
C ILE A 346 3.54 -19.91 19.07
N ILE A 347 3.58 -18.57 19.05
CA ILE A 347 4.68 -17.81 19.66
C ILE A 347 4.53 -17.80 21.18
N GLY A 348 5.53 -18.35 21.88
CA GLY A 348 5.52 -18.48 23.32
C GLY A 348 4.63 -19.60 23.88
N SER A 349 4.01 -20.40 23.00
CA SER A 349 3.15 -21.50 23.41
C SER A 349 3.96 -22.74 23.81
N ALA A 350 3.57 -23.38 24.92
CA ALA A 350 4.12 -24.66 25.34
C ALA A 350 3.52 -25.87 24.57
N THR A 351 2.38 -25.67 23.88
CA THR A 351 1.62 -26.73 23.20
C THR A 351 1.18 -26.30 21.80
N PRO A 352 2.12 -25.87 20.93
CA PRO A 352 1.77 -25.28 19.64
C PRO A 352 0.99 -26.22 18.72
N VAL A 353 1.27 -27.52 18.74
CA VAL A 353 0.55 -28.53 17.93
C VAL A 353 -0.90 -28.65 18.35
N THR A 354 -1.16 -28.74 19.67
CA THR A 354 -2.53 -28.81 20.19
C THR A 354 -3.31 -27.55 19.88
N ASN A 355 -2.71 -26.39 20.03
CA ASN A 355 -3.33 -25.11 19.74
C ASN A 355 -3.63 -24.96 18.25
N THR A 356 -2.66 -25.29 17.39
CA THR A 356 -2.86 -25.28 15.92
C THR A 356 -4.03 -26.16 15.49
N THR A 357 -4.12 -27.38 16.03
CA THR A 357 -5.22 -28.28 15.69
C THR A 357 -6.57 -27.78 16.20
N ALA A 358 -6.58 -27.15 17.38
CA ALA A 358 -7.78 -26.51 17.93
C ALA A 358 -8.24 -25.31 17.07
N THR A 359 -7.32 -24.45 16.63
CA THR A 359 -7.64 -23.36 15.69
C THR A 359 -8.10 -23.88 14.34
N ALA A 360 -7.40 -24.86 13.79
CA ALA A 360 -7.83 -25.48 12.53
C ALA A 360 -9.21 -26.14 12.62
N ALA A 361 -9.63 -26.58 13.78
CA ALA A 361 -10.98 -27.16 13.98
C ALA A 361 -12.11 -26.11 13.93
N THR A 362 -11.80 -24.83 14.15
CA THR A 362 -12.80 -23.73 14.05
C THR A 362 -13.01 -23.22 12.64
N PHE A 363 -12.12 -23.57 11.71
CA PHE A 363 -12.22 -23.15 10.31
C PHE A 363 -13.29 -23.95 9.55
N THR A 364 -13.96 -23.28 8.66
CA THR A 364 -14.92 -23.90 7.73
C THR A 364 -14.21 -24.98 6.89
N SER A 365 -14.79 -26.17 6.82
CA SER A 365 -14.27 -27.25 5.98
C SER A 365 -14.45 -26.89 4.50
N SER A 366 -13.35 -26.62 3.80
CA SER A 366 -13.37 -26.19 2.41
C SER A 366 -12.15 -26.72 1.65
N SER A 367 -12.34 -27.04 0.38
CA SER A 367 -11.24 -27.35 -0.55
C SER A 367 -10.47 -26.10 -0.96
N TYR A 368 -11.03 -24.92 -0.73
CA TYR A 368 -10.41 -23.64 -1.04
C TYR A 368 -9.46 -23.15 0.06
N LEU A 369 -9.44 -23.80 1.24
CA LEU A 369 -8.63 -23.40 2.37
C LEU A 369 -7.40 -24.29 2.53
N ILE A 370 -6.24 -23.68 2.68
CA ILE A 370 -4.94 -24.30 2.90
C ILE A 370 -4.39 -23.75 4.21
N VAL A 371 -4.07 -24.64 5.16
CA VAL A 371 -3.61 -24.27 6.50
C VAL A 371 -2.21 -24.82 6.71
N ASP A 372 -1.26 -23.98 7.07
CA ASP A 372 0.04 -24.39 7.59
C ASP A 372 0.10 -24.36 9.12
N ASN A 373 1.26 -24.63 9.72
CA ASN A 373 1.34 -24.79 11.18
C ASN A 373 2.31 -23.83 11.87
N ASN A 374 2.90 -22.83 11.16
CA ASN A 374 4.08 -22.20 11.76
C ASN A 374 4.21 -20.70 11.47
N TYR A 375 5.16 -20.12 12.18
CA TYR A 375 5.70 -18.79 11.94
C TYR A 375 7.16 -18.89 11.52
N LEU A 376 7.54 -18.11 10.55
CA LEU A 376 8.89 -18.02 10.02
C LEU A 376 9.67 -16.93 10.76
N LYS A 377 10.87 -17.26 11.24
CA LYS A 377 11.79 -16.25 11.80
C LYS A 377 12.58 -15.62 10.67
N VAL A 378 12.45 -14.33 10.52
CA VAL A 378 13.04 -13.55 9.43
C VAL A 378 13.79 -12.34 9.98
N TYR A 379 14.76 -11.84 9.25
CA TYR A 379 15.48 -10.63 9.60
C TYR A 379 14.83 -9.41 8.92
N ASP A 380 14.41 -8.47 9.74
CA ASP A 380 13.94 -7.15 9.32
C ASP A 380 15.14 -6.21 9.17
N LYS A 381 15.54 -5.95 7.93
CA LYS A 381 16.69 -5.09 7.63
C LYS A 381 16.42 -3.60 7.83
N TYR A 382 15.15 -3.21 7.97
CA TYR A 382 14.76 -1.81 8.15
C TYR A 382 14.81 -1.39 9.62
N ASN A 383 14.45 -2.32 10.52
CA ASN A 383 14.44 -2.09 11.97
C ASN A 383 15.60 -2.81 12.70
N ASP A 384 16.48 -3.53 11.98
CA ASP A 384 17.64 -4.27 12.50
C ASP A 384 17.26 -5.28 13.59
N GLU A 385 16.19 -6.05 13.37
CA GLU A 385 15.72 -7.04 14.33
C GLU A 385 15.23 -8.34 13.66
N PHE A 386 15.10 -9.41 14.47
CA PHE A 386 14.49 -10.65 14.04
C PHE A 386 13.02 -10.68 14.45
N ILE A 387 12.14 -10.81 13.47
CA ILE A 387 10.69 -10.90 13.67
C ILE A 387 10.15 -12.27 13.27
N HIS A 388 8.93 -12.56 13.71
CA HIS A 388 8.19 -13.75 13.29
C HIS A 388 6.99 -13.34 12.44
N ILE A 389 6.93 -13.85 11.21
CA ILE A 389 5.83 -13.63 10.27
C ILE A 389 5.06 -14.94 10.06
N PRO A 390 3.75 -14.90 9.74
CA PRO A 390 3.00 -16.11 9.40
C PRO A 390 3.59 -16.77 8.15
N ALA A 391 3.65 -18.09 8.15
CA ALA A 391 4.22 -18.84 7.02
C ALA A 391 3.33 -18.79 5.77
N ALA A 392 2.05 -18.41 5.91
CA ALA A 392 1.04 -18.37 4.84
C ALA A 392 1.52 -17.67 3.58
N SER A 393 2.20 -16.52 3.71
CA SER A 393 2.74 -15.77 2.57
C SER A 393 3.77 -16.56 1.77
N SER A 394 4.72 -17.18 2.48
CA SER A 394 5.75 -18.01 1.83
C SER A 394 5.17 -19.33 1.33
N THR A 395 4.17 -19.91 2.02
CA THR A 395 3.45 -21.10 1.57
C THR A 395 2.72 -20.82 0.25
N ALA A 396 2.02 -19.69 0.15
CA ALA A 396 1.42 -19.21 -1.10
C ALA A 396 2.49 -18.97 -2.18
N GLY A 397 3.61 -18.36 -1.80
CA GLY A 397 4.75 -18.13 -2.70
C GLY A 397 5.33 -19.43 -3.26
N ILE A 398 5.50 -20.47 -2.45
CA ILE A 398 5.93 -21.80 -2.89
C ILE A 398 4.93 -22.41 -3.91
N MET A 399 3.63 -22.21 -3.69
CA MET A 399 2.61 -22.63 -4.64
C MET A 399 2.74 -21.89 -5.98
N ALA A 400 2.93 -20.57 -5.94
CA ALA A 400 3.15 -19.73 -7.11
C ALA A 400 4.42 -20.14 -7.87
N ALA A 401 5.55 -20.35 -7.17
CA ALA A 401 6.80 -20.80 -7.77
C ALA A 401 6.68 -22.20 -8.39
N THR A 402 5.84 -23.07 -7.84
CA THR A 402 5.57 -24.38 -8.40
C THR A 402 4.87 -24.29 -9.75
N ASP A 403 3.96 -23.33 -9.93
CA ASP A 403 3.27 -23.13 -11.21
C ASP A 403 4.21 -22.69 -12.31
N VAL A 404 5.12 -21.78 -11.96
CA VAL A 404 6.13 -21.26 -12.91
C VAL A 404 7.19 -22.30 -13.25
N SER A 405 7.67 -23.05 -12.25
CA SER A 405 8.78 -23.99 -12.42
C SER A 405 8.36 -25.36 -12.94
N ALA A 406 7.09 -25.72 -12.79
CA ALA A 406 6.56 -27.02 -13.20
C ALA A 406 5.17 -26.87 -13.81
N ALA A 407 4.12 -26.92 -13.00
CA ALA A 407 2.71 -26.64 -13.34
C ALA A 407 1.83 -26.74 -12.10
N ALA A 408 0.60 -26.19 -12.16
CA ALA A 408 -0.35 -26.13 -11.05
C ALA A 408 -0.75 -27.52 -10.50
N TRP A 409 -0.69 -28.56 -11.31
CA TRP A 409 -1.03 -29.93 -10.90
C TRP A 409 0.08 -30.69 -10.16
N TYR A 410 1.26 -30.10 -9.99
CA TYR A 410 2.30 -30.66 -9.14
C TYR A 410 2.09 -30.25 -7.68
N SER A 411 2.42 -31.18 -6.76
CA SER A 411 2.43 -30.87 -5.32
C SER A 411 3.49 -29.83 -5.01
N PRO A 412 3.17 -28.74 -4.31
CA PRO A 412 4.13 -27.73 -3.89
C PRO A 412 5.02 -28.21 -2.73
N ALA A 413 4.66 -29.32 -2.08
CA ALA A 413 5.37 -29.86 -0.92
C ALA A 413 6.60 -30.70 -1.27
N GLY A 414 7.47 -30.89 -0.32
CA GLY A 414 8.63 -31.78 -0.40
C GLY A 414 9.95 -31.13 -0.78
N PRO A 415 11.07 -31.89 -0.81
CA PRO A 415 12.41 -31.34 -0.86
C PRO A 415 12.79 -30.63 -2.17
N ARG A 416 12.05 -30.88 -3.23
CA ARG A 416 12.35 -30.29 -4.55
C ARG A 416 11.68 -28.92 -4.76
N ARG A 417 10.51 -28.68 -4.19
CA ARG A 417 9.69 -27.48 -4.43
C ARG A 417 9.28 -26.75 -3.15
N GLY A 418 9.12 -27.47 -2.04
CA GLY A 418 8.59 -26.94 -0.79
C GLY A 418 9.61 -26.21 0.10
N GLN A 419 10.71 -25.70 -0.44
CA GLN A 419 11.73 -25.00 0.36
C GLN A 419 11.34 -23.54 0.62
N TYR A 420 11.50 -23.12 1.89
CA TYR A 420 11.30 -21.73 2.31
C TYR A 420 12.56 -20.89 2.06
N LEU A 421 12.43 -19.81 1.31
CA LEU A 421 13.55 -18.95 0.91
C LEU A 421 13.75 -17.79 1.90
N GLY A 422 15.01 -17.48 2.22
CA GLY A 422 15.39 -16.31 3.00
C GLY A 422 14.96 -16.34 4.48
N VAL A 423 14.67 -17.53 5.01
CA VAL A 423 14.20 -17.76 6.37
C VAL A 423 15.36 -18.23 7.26
N THR A 424 15.50 -17.61 8.43
CA THR A 424 16.55 -17.97 9.40
C THR A 424 16.15 -19.10 10.34
N GLY A 425 14.84 -19.33 10.54
CA GLY A 425 14.31 -20.37 11.40
C GLY A 425 12.79 -20.40 11.39
N ILE A 426 12.23 -21.25 12.24
CA ILE A 426 10.79 -21.37 12.50
C ILE A 426 10.52 -21.27 13.99
N ALA A 427 9.30 -20.92 14.37
CA ALA A 427 8.94 -20.76 15.78
C ALA A 427 9.08 -22.05 16.58
N TYR A 428 8.70 -23.18 15.98
CA TYR A 428 8.93 -24.52 16.54
C TYR A 428 9.09 -25.57 15.42
N SER A 429 9.83 -26.65 15.70
CA SER A 429 10.02 -27.74 14.73
C SER A 429 9.27 -28.99 15.20
N PRO A 430 8.16 -29.37 14.54
CA PRO A 430 7.38 -30.54 14.96
C PRO A 430 8.16 -31.84 14.69
N ASN A 431 8.16 -32.76 15.66
CA ASN A 431 8.70 -34.10 15.49
C ASN A 431 7.78 -34.96 14.60
N LYS A 432 8.18 -36.21 14.30
CA LYS A 432 7.41 -37.09 13.41
C LYS A 432 5.97 -37.32 13.90
N ALA A 433 5.79 -37.63 15.18
CA ALA A 433 4.45 -37.90 15.75
C ALA A 433 3.56 -36.65 15.70
N GLU A 434 4.13 -35.49 15.98
CA GLU A 434 3.44 -34.22 15.89
C GLU A 434 3.05 -33.85 14.45
N ARG A 435 3.93 -34.11 13.47
CA ARG A 435 3.57 -33.96 12.05
C ARG A 435 2.44 -34.86 11.61
N ASP A 436 2.39 -36.11 12.13
CA ASP A 436 1.31 -37.04 11.85
C ASP A 436 -0.03 -36.54 12.43
N VAL A 437 -0.01 -35.92 13.62
CA VAL A 437 -1.18 -35.28 14.23
C VAL A 437 -1.66 -34.09 13.41
N LEU A 438 -0.76 -33.17 13.05
CA LEU A 438 -1.09 -32.01 12.21
C LEU A 438 -1.70 -32.44 10.87
N TYR A 439 -1.03 -33.35 10.17
CA TYR A 439 -1.46 -33.81 8.86
C TYR A 439 -2.80 -34.55 8.89
N ARG A 440 -3.10 -35.28 9.97
CA ARG A 440 -4.42 -35.92 10.19
C ARG A 440 -5.53 -34.89 10.32
N ASN A 441 -5.25 -33.72 10.91
CA ASN A 441 -6.18 -32.61 11.08
C ASN A 441 -6.22 -31.64 9.87
N SER A 442 -5.67 -32.06 8.72
CA SER A 442 -5.60 -31.24 7.50
C SER A 442 -4.81 -29.91 7.66
N VAL A 443 -3.79 -29.96 8.50
CA VAL A 443 -2.79 -28.90 8.62
C VAL A 443 -1.50 -29.36 7.98
N ASN A 444 -0.91 -28.53 7.15
CA ASN A 444 0.32 -28.85 6.40
C ASN A 444 1.55 -28.55 7.25
N PRO A 445 2.28 -29.57 7.70
CA PRO A 445 3.43 -29.36 8.57
C PRO A 445 4.60 -28.69 7.84
N ILE A 446 5.19 -27.71 8.50
CA ILE A 446 6.49 -27.13 8.13
C ILE A 446 7.51 -27.67 9.12
N ALA A 447 8.60 -28.21 8.62
CA ALA A 447 9.63 -28.83 9.45
C ALA A 447 11.03 -28.52 8.92
N ASN A 448 11.97 -28.43 9.86
CA ASN A 448 13.39 -28.40 9.54
C ASN A 448 13.93 -29.83 9.43
N ILE A 449 14.33 -30.22 8.24
CA ILE A 449 14.87 -31.56 7.96
C ILE A 449 16.39 -31.46 7.81
N PRO A 450 17.16 -32.18 8.63
CA PRO A 450 18.61 -32.19 8.49
C PRO A 450 19.07 -32.52 7.06
N GLY A 451 19.92 -31.68 6.49
CA GLY A 451 20.43 -31.82 5.13
C GLY A 451 19.49 -31.35 4.00
N GLN A 452 18.26 -30.98 4.32
CA GLN A 452 17.28 -30.49 3.32
C GLN A 452 16.73 -29.10 3.65
N GLY A 453 16.90 -28.61 4.89
CA GLY A 453 16.46 -27.29 5.34
C GLY A 453 14.99 -27.23 5.75
N LEU A 454 14.43 -26.03 5.69
CA LEU A 454 13.04 -25.76 6.05
C LEU A 454 12.13 -26.10 4.87
N LEU A 455 11.19 -27.01 5.10
CA LEU A 455 10.33 -27.58 4.06
C LEU A 455 8.85 -27.55 4.44
N LEU A 456 8.01 -27.28 3.45
CA LEU A 456 6.59 -27.60 3.48
C LEU A 456 6.44 -29.12 3.23
N PHE A 457 5.84 -29.85 4.20
CA PHE A 457 5.79 -31.31 4.18
C PHE A 457 4.39 -31.85 3.85
N GLY A 458 3.36 -31.00 3.79
CA GLY A 458 1.99 -31.36 3.51
C GLY A 458 1.42 -30.64 2.30
N ASP A 459 0.46 -31.27 1.65
CA ASP A 459 -0.22 -30.75 0.46
C ASP A 459 -1.75 -30.90 0.55
N LYS A 460 -2.32 -30.85 1.76
CA LYS A 460 -3.76 -30.97 1.98
C LYS A 460 -4.47 -29.63 1.95
N THR A 461 -5.70 -29.67 1.44
CA THR A 461 -6.72 -28.67 1.71
C THR A 461 -7.46 -28.97 3.01
N LYS A 462 -8.27 -28.03 3.51
CA LYS A 462 -9.08 -28.21 4.73
C LYS A 462 -10.36 -29.01 4.48
N LEU A 463 -10.51 -29.67 3.34
CA LEU A 463 -11.64 -30.49 3.02
C LEU A 463 -11.55 -31.87 3.72
N ALA A 464 -12.69 -32.35 4.27
CA ALA A 464 -12.79 -33.68 4.85
C ALA A 464 -12.74 -34.76 3.77
N ARG A 465 -12.13 -35.92 4.12
CA ARG A 465 -12.07 -37.09 3.23
C ARG A 465 -13.42 -37.81 3.15
N PRO A 466 -13.71 -38.58 2.08
CA PRO A 466 -12.92 -38.74 0.86
C PRO A 466 -13.30 -37.69 -0.20
N SER A 467 -12.31 -37.03 -0.78
CA SER A 467 -12.49 -36.13 -1.93
C SER A 467 -11.21 -36.01 -2.75
N ALA A 468 -11.34 -35.92 -4.07
CA ALA A 468 -10.19 -35.59 -4.94
C ALA A 468 -9.62 -34.20 -4.61
N PHE A 469 -10.47 -33.29 -4.13
CA PHE A 469 -10.09 -31.91 -3.78
C PHE A 469 -9.49 -31.76 -2.37
N ASP A 470 -9.17 -32.86 -1.68
CA ASP A 470 -8.44 -32.80 -0.41
C ASP A 470 -6.95 -32.50 -0.59
N ARG A 471 -6.51 -32.31 -1.84
CA ARG A 471 -5.12 -31.99 -2.22
C ARG A 471 -5.02 -30.62 -2.90
N ILE A 472 -3.97 -29.87 -2.53
CA ILE A 472 -3.70 -28.52 -3.05
C ILE A 472 -3.59 -28.54 -4.58
N ASN A 473 -2.80 -29.45 -5.11
CA ASN A 473 -2.55 -29.55 -6.54
C ASN A 473 -3.82 -29.89 -7.36
N VAL A 474 -4.72 -30.72 -6.82
CA VAL A 474 -5.99 -31.05 -7.49
C VAL A 474 -6.96 -29.88 -7.43
N ARG A 475 -6.97 -29.10 -6.33
CA ARG A 475 -7.85 -27.95 -6.20
C ARG A 475 -7.43 -26.78 -7.12
N ARG A 476 -6.14 -26.63 -7.38
CA ARG A 476 -5.59 -25.57 -8.23
C ARG A 476 -5.67 -25.86 -9.73
N LEU A 477 -5.98 -27.09 -10.09
CA LEU A 477 -6.27 -27.49 -11.45
C LEU A 477 -7.68 -27.01 -11.88
#